data_74fbb217b992b375c39139b533240856
#
_entry.id   74fbb217b992b375c39139b533240856
#
_cell.length_a   1.000
_cell.length_b   1.000
_cell.length_c   1.000
_cell.angle_alpha   90.00
_cell.angle_beta   90.00
_cell.angle_gamma   90.00
#
_symmetry.space_group_name_H-M   'P 1'
#
loop_
_entity.id
_entity.type
_entity.pdbx_description
1 polymer ?
#
loop_
_entity_poly.entity_id
_entity_poly.type
_entity_poly.pdbx_seq_one_letter_code
_entity_poly.pdbx_strand_id
1 'polypeptide(L)'
;MSEEMKALREQLLRNDKNGYDTLDEAQLREMEAYCTDYKAFLNAGKTERLSARAAIAAAEERGFVQYKRGMALKAGDKVYTCNRGKGLMLAVIGKESLAEGAQIAAAHIDSPRLDLKPTPLYEDSEMAYFKTHYYGGIRKYQWVTIPLQLRGVVAKKDGSVVDVCIGEAGEPQLVITDLLPHLGGEQGRKPLNEAVPGETLNLLVGSRPIGDSEDKDRVKLHVMKRLHDKYGITESDFASAELEAVPAAEAVDIGIDGSMIGSYGHDDRVCGYAALRALLDIETPDKTAVCVLADKEEIGSMGVTGMQSAAFDAFMSDLCDGQNVPLKACFENAFCLSADVTAAYDPNFAEVYEKRNSAFVNYGMGLCKYTGARGKSGASDADAETVAYIRNLFDEAGVIWQIAELGKVDAGGGGTVAMYMANRNITTLDAGVPVLSMHAPFETVSKLDCYETYKGMKAVFQAEK
;
A
#
# COMPACT_ATOMS: atom_id res chain seq x y z
N MET A 1 -46.79 0.92 0.08
CA MET A 1 -46.24 1.14 -1.29
C MET A 1 -46.81 0.03 -2.14
N SER A 2 -47.40 0.32 -3.30
CA SER A 2 -47.96 -0.73 -4.18
C SER A 2 -46.82 -1.60 -4.76
N GLU A 3 -47.14 -2.82 -5.21
CA GLU A 3 -46.16 -3.72 -5.85
C GLU A 3 -45.60 -3.09 -7.15
N GLU A 4 -46.44 -2.40 -7.90
CA GLU A 4 -46.00 -1.64 -9.10
C GLU A 4 -44.94 -0.58 -8.77
N MET A 5 -45.11 0.17 -7.68
CA MET A 5 -44.14 1.17 -7.25
C MET A 5 -42.86 0.53 -6.69
N LYS A 6 -42.94 -0.66 -6.09
CA LYS A 6 -41.73 -1.39 -5.69
C LYS A 6 -40.95 -1.84 -6.92
N ALA A 7 -41.63 -2.49 -7.89
CA ALA A 7 -40.99 -2.93 -9.13
C ALA A 7 -40.35 -1.74 -9.92
N LEU A 8 -41.05 -0.60 -9.99
CA LEU A 8 -40.53 0.59 -10.64
C LEU A 8 -39.26 1.14 -9.93
N ARG A 9 -39.25 1.13 -8.60
CA ARG A 9 -38.07 1.53 -7.81
C ARG A 9 -36.88 0.59 -8.04
N GLU A 10 -37.12 -0.72 -8.02
CA GLU A 10 -36.10 -1.74 -8.26
C GLU A 10 -35.53 -1.62 -9.68
N GLN A 11 -36.38 -1.29 -10.67
CA GLN A 11 -35.92 -1.08 -12.05
C GLN A 11 -35.13 0.21 -12.27
N LEU A 12 -35.51 1.31 -11.61
CA LEU A 12 -35.02 2.64 -11.97
C LEU A 12 -34.04 3.25 -10.96
N LEU A 13 -34.04 2.80 -9.72
CA LEU A 13 -33.21 3.38 -8.66
C LEU A 13 -32.13 2.40 -8.25
N ARG A 14 -30.89 2.92 -8.10
CA ARG A 14 -29.82 2.18 -7.48
C ARG A 14 -30.18 1.84 -6.04
N ASN A 15 -29.97 0.61 -5.65
CA ASN A 15 -30.26 0.10 -4.30
C ASN A 15 -29.03 -0.67 -3.79
N ASP A 16 -28.01 0.05 -3.35
CA ASP A 16 -26.83 -0.55 -2.75
C ASP A 16 -27.19 -1.17 -1.42
N LYS A 17 -26.77 -2.42 -1.20
CA LYS A 17 -26.98 -3.14 0.04
C LYS A 17 -25.66 -3.32 0.77
N ASN A 18 -25.74 -3.40 2.10
CA ASN A 18 -24.61 -3.89 2.88
C ASN A 18 -24.26 -5.30 2.41
N GLY A 19 -22.98 -5.54 2.14
CA GLY A 19 -22.53 -6.81 1.57
C GLY A 19 -22.83 -8.01 2.49
N TYR A 20 -22.81 -7.82 3.80
CA TYR A 20 -23.19 -8.87 4.75
C TYR A 20 -24.65 -9.35 4.59
N ASP A 21 -25.53 -8.55 3.99
CA ASP A 21 -26.90 -8.97 3.68
C ASP A 21 -26.98 -9.94 2.48
N THR A 22 -25.88 -10.10 1.75
CA THR A 22 -25.85 -10.87 0.47
C THR A 22 -24.92 -12.08 0.52
N LEU A 23 -23.95 -12.12 1.44
CA LEU A 23 -22.99 -13.22 1.57
C LEU A 23 -23.63 -14.42 2.29
N ASP A 24 -23.36 -15.61 1.77
CA ASP A 24 -23.66 -16.87 2.45
C ASP A 24 -22.54 -17.28 3.44
N GLU A 25 -22.80 -18.34 4.22
CA GLU A 25 -21.83 -18.84 5.20
C GLU A 25 -20.52 -19.35 4.58
N ALA A 26 -20.53 -19.82 3.34
CA ALA A 26 -19.31 -20.30 2.68
C ALA A 26 -18.45 -19.11 2.28
N GLN A 27 -19.05 -18.09 1.70
CA GLN A 27 -18.38 -16.83 1.35
C GLN A 27 -17.81 -16.11 2.58
N LEU A 28 -18.55 -16.12 3.70
CA LEU A 28 -18.05 -15.57 4.98
C LEU A 28 -16.80 -16.32 5.46
N ARG A 29 -16.76 -17.65 5.35
CA ARG A 29 -15.58 -18.44 5.72
C ARG A 29 -14.38 -18.16 4.79
N GLU A 30 -14.61 -18.02 3.51
CA GLU A 30 -13.55 -17.66 2.54
C GLU A 30 -13.00 -16.27 2.80
N MET A 31 -13.86 -15.29 3.09
CA MET A 31 -13.49 -13.94 3.51
C MET A 31 -12.60 -13.95 4.77
N GLU A 32 -12.99 -14.69 5.81
CA GLU A 32 -12.20 -14.79 7.06
C GLU A 32 -10.85 -15.46 6.83
N ALA A 33 -10.78 -16.49 5.98
CA ALA A 33 -9.52 -17.14 5.60
C ALA A 33 -8.60 -16.16 4.84
N TYR A 34 -9.15 -15.46 3.83
CA TYR A 34 -8.44 -14.42 3.09
C TYR A 34 -7.89 -13.33 4.02
N CYS A 35 -8.71 -12.83 4.94
CA CYS A 35 -8.31 -11.79 5.88
C CYS A 35 -7.26 -12.26 6.90
N THR A 36 -7.25 -13.55 7.23
CA THR A 36 -6.20 -14.15 8.06
C THR A 36 -4.85 -14.12 7.35
N ASP A 37 -4.82 -14.54 6.08
CA ASP A 37 -3.61 -14.50 5.24
C ASP A 37 -3.16 -13.04 5.01
N TYR A 38 -4.09 -12.13 4.80
CA TYR A 38 -3.79 -10.70 4.63
C TYR A 38 -3.15 -10.09 5.88
N LYS A 39 -3.66 -10.37 7.09
CA LYS A 39 -3.03 -9.92 8.33
C LYS A 39 -1.59 -10.45 8.47
N ALA A 40 -1.35 -11.69 8.09
CA ALA A 40 0.01 -12.25 8.07
C ALA A 40 0.93 -11.50 7.08
N PHE A 41 0.43 -11.16 5.88
CA PHE A 41 1.17 -10.36 4.90
C PHE A 41 1.52 -8.97 5.43
N LEU A 42 0.57 -8.27 6.09
CA LEU A 42 0.81 -6.96 6.71
C LEU A 42 1.91 -7.02 7.79
N ASN A 43 1.87 -8.03 8.63
CA ASN A 43 2.86 -8.21 9.70
C ASN A 43 4.26 -8.52 9.15
N ALA A 44 4.35 -9.29 8.07
CA ALA A 44 5.60 -9.59 7.38
C ALA A 44 6.11 -8.39 6.56
N GLY A 45 5.20 -7.62 5.94
CA GLY A 45 5.47 -6.59 4.94
C GLY A 45 5.44 -5.15 5.47
N LYS A 46 6.04 -4.85 6.61
CA LYS A 46 5.97 -3.50 7.22
C LYS A 46 6.71 -2.38 6.47
N THR A 47 7.53 -2.71 5.49
CA THR A 47 8.19 -1.77 4.59
C THR A 47 8.04 -2.27 3.15
N GLU A 48 8.30 -1.42 2.15
CA GLU A 48 8.22 -1.83 0.74
C GLU A 48 9.18 -2.99 0.42
N ARG A 49 10.38 -3.00 1.03
CA ARG A 49 11.32 -4.12 0.87
C ARG A 49 10.79 -5.42 1.46
N LEU A 50 10.18 -5.36 2.63
CA LEU A 50 9.61 -6.53 3.29
C LEU A 50 8.35 -7.00 2.57
N SER A 51 7.50 -6.09 2.08
CA SER A 51 6.33 -6.41 1.25
C SER A 51 6.74 -7.11 -0.04
N ALA A 52 7.76 -6.58 -0.75
CA ALA A 52 8.29 -7.22 -1.95
C ALA A 52 8.85 -8.62 -1.65
N ARG A 53 9.59 -8.81 -0.55
CA ARG A 53 10.10 -10.12 -0.12
C ARG A 53 8.98 -11.11 0.19
N ALA A 54 7.95 -10.67 0.94
CA ALA A 54 6.78 -11.50 1.26
C ALA A 54 6.01 -11.90 0.00
N ALA A 55 5.82 -10.96 -0.94
CA ALA A 55 5.18 -11.22 -2.21
C ALA A 55 5.97 -12.19 -3.09
N ILE A 56 7.30 -12.07 -3.15
CA ILE A 56 8.17 -13.00 -3.88
C ILE A 56 8.05 -14.41 -3.28
N ALA A 57 8.15 -14.55 -1.95
CA ALA A 57 8.03 -15.84 -1.30
C ALA A 57 6.69 -16.53 -1.62
N ALA A 58 5.58 -15.79 -1.52
CA ALA A 58 4.25 -16.30 -1.86
C ALA A 58 4.14 -16.67 -3.36
N ALA A 59 4.78 -15.90 -4.25
CA ALA A 59 4.78 -16.17 -5.69
C ALA A 59 5.61 -17.44 -6.03
N GLU A 60 6.80 -17.59 -5.45
CA GLU A 60 7.64 -18.76 -5.66
C GLU A 60 6.97 -20.06 -5.19
N GLU A 61 6.23 -20.04 -4.07
CA GLU A 61 5.39 -21.15 -3.61
C GLU A 61 4.29 -21.55 -4.62
N ARG A 62 3.88 -20.62 -5.49
CA ARG A 62 2.87 -20.84 -6.55
C ARG A 62 3.49 -21.05 -7.93
N GLY A 63 4.82 -21.29 -7.98
CA GLY A 63 5.56 -21.66 -9.19
C GLY A 63 6.02 -20.48 -10.04
N PHE A 64 5.98 -19.26 -9.53
CA PHE A 64 6.60 -18.13 -10.21
C PHE A 64 8.13 -18.25 -10.15
N VAL A 65 8.78 -17.87 -11.24
CA VAL A 65 10.24 -17.84 -11.33
C VAL A 65 10.73 -16.45 -11.70
N GLN A 66 11.91 -16.09 -11.21
CA GLN A 66 12.50 -14.81 -11.57
C GLN A 66 12.76 -14.74 -13.08
N TYR A 67 12.17 -13.74 -13.74
CA TYR A 67 12.37 -13.49 -15.16
C TYR A 67 13.82 -13.14 -15.47
N LYS A 68 14.34 -13.72 -16.51
CA LYS A 68 15.64 -13.38 -17.10
C LYS A 68 15.43 -12.99 -18.55
N ARG A 69 16.01 -11.87 -18.95
CA ARG A 69 15.88 -11.36 -20.32
C ARG A 69 16.21 -12.45 -21.35
N GLY A 70 15.32 -12.62 -22.32
CA GLY A 70 15.44 -13.65 -23.35
C GLY A 70 14.90 -15.03 -22.96
N MET A 71 14.24 -15.19 -21.82
CA MET A 71 13.48 -16.40 -21.52
C MET A 71 12.39 -16.60 -22.55
N ALA A 72 12.32 -17.81 -23.14
CA ALA A 72 11.19 -18.22 -23.96
C ALA A 72 10.01 -18.53 -23.03
N LEU A 73 8.90 -17.80 -23.20
CA LEU A 73 7.69 -17.94 -22.40
C LEU A 73 6.55 -18.48 -23.25
N LYS A 74 5.68 -19.26 -22.64
CA LYS A 74 4.45 -19.82 -23.21
C LYS A 74 3.27 -19.59 -22.30
N ALA A 75 2.05 -19.75 -22.79
CA ALA A 75 0.83 -19.63 -22.00
C ALA A 75 0.89 -20.47 -20.70
N GLY A 76 0.54 -19.89 -19.59
CA GLY A 76 0.60 -20.46 -18.26
C GLY A 76 1.94 -20.29 -17.52
N ASP A 77 2.99 -19.82 -18.17
CA ASP A 77 4.26 -19.52 -17.49
C ASP A 77 4.08 -18.34 -16.52
N LYS A 78 4.67 -18.48 -15.32
CA LYS A 78 4.56 -17.55 -14.21
C LYS A 78 5.94 -16.94 -13.93
N VAL A 79 6.05 -15.64 -14.11
CA VAL A 79 7.33 -14.95 -13.94
C VAL A 79 7.21 -13.69 -13.09
N TYR A 80 8.31 -13.28 -12.47
CA TYR A 80 8.41 -12.02 -11.76
C TYR A 80 9.74 -11.32 -11.98
N THR A 81 9.76 -9.99 -11.80
CA THR A 81 10.98 -9.18 -11.69
C THR A 81 10.88 -8.25 -10.50
N CYS A 82 11.97 -8.16 -9.74
CA CYS A 82 12.06 -7.28 -8.58
C CYS A 82 12.99 -6.11 -8.89
N ASN A 83 12.44 -4.90 -8.86
CA ASN A 83 13.20 -3.68 -9.12
C ASN A 83 13.88 -3.20 -7.82
N ARG A 84 15.18 -3.47 -7.71
CA ARG A 84 16.05 -3.04 -6.60
C ARG A 84 15.56 -3.45 -5.20
N GLY A 85 14.82 -4.56 -5.11
CA GLY A 85 14.30 -5.08 -3.85
C GLY A 85 13.14 -4.29 -3.25
N LYS A 86 12.50 -3.37 -4.00
CA LYS A 86 11.43 -2.49 -3.50
C LYS A 86 10.15 -2.54 -4.33
N GLY A 87 10.23 -2.52 -5.65
CA GLY A 87 9.09 -2.69 -6.54
C GLY A 87 9.08 -4.08 -7.16
N LEU A 88 7.91 -4.65 -7.40
CA LEU A 88 7.75 -5.99 -7.93
C LEU A 88 6.75 -5.98 -9.08
N MET A 89 7.08 -6.68 -10.16
CA MET A 89 6.17 -6.95 -11.26
C MET A 89 6.08 -8.46 -11.47
N LEU A 90 4.87 -8.99 -11.56
CA LEU A 90 4.59 -10.40 -11.77
C LEU A 90 3.71 -10.56 -13.00
N ALA A 91 3.86 -11.63 -13.74
CA ALA A 91 3.01 -11.95 -14.88
C ALA A 91 2.68 -13.44 -14.95
N VAL A 92 1.44 -13.72 -15.32
CA VAL A 92 1.00 -15.04 -15.81
C VAL A 92 0.73 -14.88 -17.29
N ILE A 93 1.49 -15.59 -18.13
CA ILE A 93 1.40 -15.44 -19.60
C ILE A 93 0.09 -16.03 -20.09
N GLY A 94 -0.65 -15.24 -20.84
CA GLY A 94 -1.93 -15.60 -21.41
C GLY A 94 -1.85 -16.52 -22.63
N LYS A 95 -3.00 -17.02 -23.07
CA LYS A 95 -3.14 -17.79 -24.33
C LYS A 95 -3.02 -16.92 -25.56
N GLU A 96 -3.52 -15.67 -25.46
CA GLU A 96 -3.48 -14.70 -26.52
C GLU A 96 -2.15 -13.98 -26.62
N SER A 97 -1.86 -13.42 -27.78
CA SER A 97 -0.68 -12.60 -27.98
C SER A 97 -0.78 -11.29 -27.19
N LEU A 98 0.34 -10.79 -26.71
CA LEU A 98 0.44 -9.44 -26.13
C LEU A 98 0.05 -8.32 -27.13
N ALA A 99 -0.11 -8.62 -28.43
CA ALA A 99 -0.71 -7.68 -29.37
C ALA A 99 -2.18 -7.38 -29.04
N GLU A 100 -2.89 -8.30 -28.42
CA GLU A 100 -4.27 -8.12 -27.93
C GLU A 100 -4.33 -7.41 -26.56
N GLY A 101 -3.17 -7.00 -26.02
CA GLY A 101 -3.04 -6.31 -24.75
C GLY A 101 -2.78 -7.24 -23.56
N ALA A 102 -2.85 -6.66 -22.37
CA ALA A 102 -2.69 -7.34 -21.09
C ALA A 102 -3.74 -6.83 -20.08
N GLN A 103 -4.12 -7.66 -19.12
CA GLN A 103 -4.92 -7.28 -17.96
C GLN A 103 -3.98 -6.96 -16.80
N ILE A 104 -3.99 -5.73 -16.35
CA ILE A 104 -3.04 -5.21 -15.36
C ILE A 104 -3.79 -4.81 -14.09
N ALA A 105 -3.26 -5.19 -12.93
CA ALA A 105 -3.61 -4.57 -11.65
C ALA A 105 -2.34 -3.93 -11.07
N ALA A 106 -2.42 -2.64 -10.75
CA ALA A 106 -1.30 -1.88 -10.22
C ALA A 106 -1.68 -1.24 -8.89
N ALA A 107 -0.86 -1.45 -7.86
CA ALA A 107 -0.99 -0.91 -6.51
C ALA A 107 0.38 -0.51 -5.99
N HIS A 108 0.45 0.23 -4.88
CA HIS A 108 1.74 0.50 -4.25
C HIS A 108 1.93 -0.27 -2.92
N ILE A 109 3.16 -0.38 -2.46
CA ILE A 109 3.53 -1.12 -1.25
C ILE A 109 4.38 -0.32 -0.27
N ASP A 110 4.75 0.91 -0.62
CA ASP A 110 5.25 1.89 0.34
C ASP A 110 4.07 2.48 1.15
N SER A 111 4.36 3.06 2.29
CA SER A 111 3.38 3.71 3.17
C SER A 111 4.04 4.85 3.93
N PRO A 112 3.29 5.85 4.41
CA PRO A 112 3.84 6.94 5.20
C PRO A 112 4.58 6.43 6.44
N ARG A 113 5.76 7.01 6.72
CA ARG A 113 6.67 6.53 7.78
C ARG A 113 7.67 7.61 8.20
N LEU A 114 8.64 7.23 9.05
CA LEU A 114 9.75 8.08 9.44
C LEU A 114 11.08 7.43 9.03
N ASP A 115 11.79 8.02 8.07
CA ASP A 115 13.12 7.55 7.66
C ASP A 115 14.19 8.15 8.56
N LEU A 116 15.23 7.38 8.91
CA LEU A 116 16.39 7.94 9.60
C LEU A 116 17.16 8.88 8.66
N LYS A 117 17.62 10.02 9.19
CA LYS A 117 18.53 10.91 8.48
C LYS A 117 19.89 10.24 8.26
N PRO A 118 20.70 10.65 7.27
CA PRO A 118 22.03 10.04 7.00
C PRO A 118 23.03 10.10 8.17
N THR A 119 22.88 11.04 9.09
CA THR A 119 23.63 11.13 10.34
C THR A 119 22.63 11.24 11.50
N PRO A 120 22.03 10.11 11.94
CA PRO A 120 20.86 10.17 12.79
C PRO A 120 21.18 10.22 14.29
N LEU A 121 22.25 9.55 14.73
CA LEU A 121 22.50 9.29 16.15
C LEU A 121 23.16 10.46 16.86
N TYR A 122 22.51 10.93 17.91
CA TYR A 122 23.07 11.95 18.80
C TYR A 122 22.71 11.64 20.27
N GLU A 123 23.43 12.24 21.19
CA GLU A 123 23.16 12.24 22.61
C GLU A 123 22.97 13.66 23.10
N ASP A 124 22.00 13.86 23.97
CA ASP A 124 21.78 15.09 24.72
C ASP A 124 21.26 14.73 26.11
N SER A 125 21.88 15.33 27.16
CA SER A 125 21.46 15.14 28.54
C SER A 125 21.37 13.65 28.95
N GLU A 126 22.36 12.85 28.54
CA GLU A 126 22.43 11.40 28.75
C GLU A 126 21.22 10.60 28.19
N MET A 127 20.61 11.10 27.13
CA MET A 127 19.64 10.38 26.33
C MET A 127 20.09 10.34 24.87
N ALA A 128 20.03 9.15 24.26
CA ALA A 128 20.38 8.96 22.85
C ALA A 128 19.11 8.92 22.00
N TYR A 129 19.20 9.58 20.83
CA TYR A 129 18.12 9.71 19.89
C TYR A 129 18.58 9.43 18.47
N PHE A 130 17.63 8.98 17.61
CA PHE A 130 17.78 9.04 16.16
C PHE A 130 16.98 10.20 15.57
N LYS A 131 17.64 11.03 14.75
CA LYS A 131 17.01 12.04 13.89
C LYS A 131 16.26 11.38 12.76
N THR A 132 15.02 11.83 12.51
CA THR A 132 14.20 11.32 11.42
C THR A 132 13.80 12.41 10.43
N HIS A 133 13.34 11.97 9.26
CA HIS A 133 12.60 12.75 8.30
C HIS A 133 11.33 11.99 7.93
N TYR A 134 10.16 12.61 8.04
CA TYR A 134 8.93 11.93 7.64
C TYR A 134 8.86 11.74 6.13
N TYR A 135 8.23 10.64 5.72
CA TYR A 135 8.01 10.19 4.36
C TYR A 135 6.49 10.13 4.12
N GLY A 136 6.02 10.72 2.99
CA GLY A 136 4.60 10.80 2.67
C GLY A 136 3.81 11.84 3.48
N GLY A 137 2.51 11.83 3.34
CA GLY A 137 1.59 12.79 3.92
C GLY A 137 1.11 12.39 5.31
N ILE A 138 1.86 12.66 6.38
CA ILE A 138 1.48 12.30 7.75
C ILE A 138 0.84 13.45 8.54
N ARG A 139 -0.03 13.09 9.50
CA ARG A 139 -0.43 13.98 10.60
C ARG A 139 0.51 13.73 11.79
N LYS A 140 1.52 14.59 11.96
CA LYS A 140 2.65 14.38 12.88
C LYS A 140 2.26 14.06 14.32
N TYR A 141 1.14 14.64 14.82
CA TYR A 141 0.65 14.37 16.18
C TYR A 141 0.23 12.92 16.43
N GLN A 142 -0.05 12.14 15.37
CA GLN A 142 -0.41 10.72 15.51
C GLN A 142 0.80 9.82 15.74
N TRP A 143 2.01 10.32 15.48
CA TRP A 143 3.27 9.55 15.52
C TRP A 143 4.02 9.66 16.86
N VAL A 144 3.59 10.56 17.76
CA VAL A 144 4.18 10.68 19.10
C VAL A 144 3.51 9.72 20.07
N THR A 145 4.25 9.26 21.08
CA THR A 145 3.80 8.39 22.20
C THR A 145 3.28 7.01 21.79
N ILE A 146 3.54 6.56 20.57
CA ILE A 146 3.21 5.20 20.13
C ILE A 146 4.48 4.33 20.05
N PRO A 147 4.35 3.02 20.28
CA PRO A 147 5.47 2.09 20.09
C PRO A 147 5.86 1.98 18.62
N LEU A 148 7.16 2.13 18.35
CA LEU A 148 7.75 2.06 17.01
C LEU A 148 8.82 0.97 16.96
N GLN A 149 9.01 0.40 15.77
CA GLN A 149 10.11 -0.49 15.44
C GLN A 149 10.95 0.12 14.31
N LEU A 150 12.20 -0.27 14.21
CA LEU A 150 13.12 0.15 13.14
C LEU A 150 13.38 -1.03 12.21
N ARG A 151 13.13 -0.84 10.93
CA ARG A 151 13.30 -1.83 9.87
C ARG A 151 14.15 -1.27 8.75
N GLY A 152 14.79 -2.13 8.00
CA GLY A 152 15.46 -1.75 6.77
C GLY A 152 16.81 -2.40 6.60
N VAL A 153 17.70 -1.75 5.86
CA VAL A 153 19.02 -2.30 5.49
C VAL A 153 20.13 -1.28 5.68
N VAL A 154 21.33 -1.79 5.93
CA VAL A 154 22.57 -1.02 5.94
C VAL A 154 23.54 -1.65 4.94
N ALA A 155 23.95 -0.87 3.92
CA ALA A 155 24.99 -1.28 2.97
C ALA A 155 26.35 -0.84 3.50
N LYS A 156 27.25 -1.80 3.80
CA LYS A 156 28.59 -1.54 4.34
C LYS A 156 29.62 -1.30 3.24
N LYS A 157 30.77 -0.74 3.62
CA LYS A 157 31.87 -0.44 2.70
C LYS A 157 32.43 -1.66 1.94
N ASP A 158 32.32 -2.85 2.51
CA ASP A 158 32.75 -4.10 1.89
C ASP A 158 31.75 -4.65 0.85
N GLY A 159 30.64 -3.94 0.62
CA GLY A 159 29.57 -4.32 -0.29
C GLY A 159 28.53 -5.26 0.32
N SER A 160 28.71 -5.71 1.56
CA SER A 160 27.69 -6.50 2.26
C SER A 160 26.49 -5.62 2.65
N VAL A 161 25.29 -6.22 2.62
CA VAL A 161 24.05 -5.57 3.06
C VAL A 161 23.51 -6.33 4.27
N VAL A 162 23.24 -5.61 5.34
CA VAL A 162 22.75 -6.17 6.60
C VAL A 162 21.31 -5.74 6.81
N ASP A 163 20.42 -6.70 7.03
CA ASP A 163 19.05 -6.42 7.45
C ASP A 163 19.03 -6.00 8.92
N VAL A 164 18.35 -4.90 9.20
CA VAL A 164 18.16 -4.37 10.57
C VAL A 164 16.71 -4.53 10.98
N CYS A 165 16.54 -5.12 12.16
CA CYS A 165 15.24 -5.28 12.80
C CYS A 165 15.39 -5.04 14.31
N ILE A 166 14.72 -3.99 14.81
CA ILE A 166 14.70 -3.60 16.22
C ILE A 166 13.27 -3.30 16.62
N GLY A 167 12.78 -3.89 17.72
CA GLY A 167 11.46 -3.60 18.26
C GLY A 167 10.36 -4.55 17.80
N GLU A 168 10.72 -5.76 17.39
CA GLU A 168 9.74 -6.84 17.21
C GLU A 168 9.03 -7.22 18.50
N ALA A 169 7.98 -8.03 18.38
CA ALA A 169 7.27 -8.55 19.54
C ALA A 169 8.24 -9.23 20.53
N GLY A 170 8.25 -8.73 21.78
CA GLY A 170 9.16 -9.20 22.84
C GLY A 170 10.54 -8.53 22.85
N GLU A 171 10.90 -7.69 21.89
CA GLU A 171 12.10 -6.85 21.90
C GLU A 171 11.82 -5.44 22.45
N PRO A 172 12.85 -4.70 22.92
CA PRO A 172 12.72 -3.28 23.28
C PRO A 172 12.28 -2.44 22.07
N GLN A 173 11.20 -1.70 22.21
CA GLN A 173 10.63 -0.84 21.18
C GLN A 173 11.14 0.61 21.31
N LEU A 174 10.93 1.41 20.29
CA LEU A 174 11.30 2.82 20.22
C LEU A 174 10.06 3.69 20.40
N VAL A 175 10.26 4.95 20.77
CA VAL A 175 9.16 5.91 20.95
C VAL A 175 9.62 7.33 20.64
N ILE A 176 8.71 8.16 20.15
CA ILE A 176 8.87 9.60 20.12
C ILE A 176 8.13 10.17 21.32
N THR A 177 8.81 10.91 22.17
CA THR A 177 8.21 11.55 23.33
C THR A 177 7.42 12.78 22.97
N ASP A 178 6.41 13.13 23.78
CA ASP A 178 5.66 14.39 23.66
C ASP A 178 5.59 15.09 25.03
N LEU A 179 5.17 16.35 25.02
CA LEU A 179 5.04 17.12 26.23
C LEU A 179 3.86 16.61 27.10
N LEU A 180 4.08 16.63 28.41
CA LEU A 180 2.98 16.42 29.36
C LEU A 180 2.03 17.65 29.35
N PRO A 181 0.72 17.46 29.73
CA PRO A 181 -0.26 18.53 29.67
C PRO A 181 0.13 19.81 30.43
N HIS A 182 0.83 19.67 31.55
CA HIS A 182 1.23 20.81 32.39
C HIS A 182 2.30 21.70 31.76
N LEU A 183 3.07 21.21 30.78
CA LEU A 183 4.07 21.96 30.03
C LEU A 183 3.64 22.25 28.59
N GLY A 184 2.57 21.64 28.11
CA GLY A 184 2.08 21.72 26.73
C GLY A 184 1.23 22.96 26.38
N GLY A 185 1.11 23.96 27.29
CA GLY A 185 0.21 25.09 27.10
C GLY A 185 0.48 25.92 25.83
N GLU A 186 1.75 26.18 25.50
CA GLU A 186 2.11 26.88 24.27
C GLU A 186 1.95 26.00 23.03
N GLN A 187 2.27 24.70 23.13
CA GLN A 187 2.05 23.75 22.06
C GLN A 187 0.57 23.64 21.69
N GLY A 188 -0.32 23.57 22.70
CA GLY A 188 -1.77 23.45 22.49
C GLY A 188 -2.46 24.67 21.89
N ARG A 189 -1.77 25.84 21.79
CA ARG A 189 -2.27 27.06 21.11
C ARG A 189 -1.87 27.15 19.65
N LYS A 190 -0.96 26.29 19.19
CA LYS A 190 -0.50 26.29 17.79
C LYS A 190 -1.50 25.61 16.87
N PRO A 191 -1.56 25.98 15.59
CA PRO A 191 -2.24 25.17 14.59
C PRO A 191 -1.77 23.71 14.63
N LEU A 192 -2.66 22.76 14.40
CA LEU A 192 -2.39 21.33 14.57
C LEU A 192 -1.16 20.85 13.77
N ASN A 193 -0.96 21.37 12.56
CA ASN A 193 0.19 21.05 11.71
C ASN A 193 1.52 21.62 12.22
N GLU A 194 1.51 22.56 13.17
CA GLU A 194 2.67 23.20 13.78
C GLU A 194 2.91 22.72 15.23
N ALA A 195 1.90 22.12 15.86
CA ALA A 195 1.97 21.69 17.25
C ALA A 195 3.08 20.65 17.49
N VAL A 196 3.31 19.76 16.52
CA VAL A 196 4.43 18.84 16.52
C VAL A 196 5.33 19.18 15.33
N PRO A 197 6.49 19.86 15.54
CA PRO A 197 7.43 20.16 14.47
C PRO A 197 8.07 18.88 13.91
N GLY A 198 8.31 18.81 12.58
CA GLY A 198 8.95 17.64 11.96
C GLY A 198 10.35 17.32 12.51
N GLU A 199 11.13 18.36 12.85
CA GLU A 199 12.47 18.20 13.44
C GLU A 199 12.47 17.67 14.88
N THR A 200 11.31 17.58 15.55
CA THR A 200 11.17 16.99 16.88
C THR A 200 10.69 15.54 16.86
N LEU A 201 10.42 14.98 15.69
CA LEU A 201 10.08 13.56 15.54
C LEU A 201 11.33 12.67 15.67
N ASN A 202 11.99 12.73 16.84
CA ASN A 202 13.21 12.01 17.12
C ASN A 202 12.91 10.75 17.95
N LEU A 203 13.44 9.62 17.53
CA LEU A 203 13.25 8.35 18.24
C LEU A 203 14.16 8.29 19.48
N LEU A 204 13.60 8.11 20.65
CA LEU A 204 14.36 7.78 21.85
C LEU A 204 14.87 6.34 21.73
N VAL A 205 16.22 6.16 21.82
CA VAL A 205 16.87 4.87 21.57
C VAL A 205 17.71 4.37 22.74
N GLY A 206 17.97 5.19 23.75
CA GLY A 206 18.71 4.76 24.91
C GLY A 206 18.91 5.83 25.97
N SER A 207 19.19 5.38 27.21
CA SER A 207 19.49 6.26 28.35
C SER A 207 20.52 5.64 29.31
N ARG A 208 21.06 4.44 29.00
CA ARG A 208 22.02 3.76 29.86
C ARG A 208 23.45 4.06 29.41
N PRO A 209 24.26 4.73 30.24
CA PRO A 209 25.65 5.02 29.90
C PRO A 209 26.54 3.78 30.06
N ILE A 210 27.71 3.81 29.36
CA ILE A 210 28.85 2.91 29.63
C ILE A 210 30.11 3.77 29.81
N GLY A 211 31.21 3.17 30.28
CA GLY A 211 32.47 3.86 30.59
C GLY A 211 32.42 4.61 31.91
N ASP A 212 33.42 5.46 32.12
CA ASP A 212 33.55 6.23 33.34
C ASP A 212 32.73 7.52 33.30
N SER A 213 32.43 8.12 34.45
CA SER A 213 31.58 9.31 34.56
C SER A 213 32.13 10.55 33.84
N GLU A 214 33.43 10.59 33.60
CA GLU A 214 34.13 11.68 32.93
C GLU A 214 34.12 11.55 31.40
N ASP A 215 33.70 10.40 30.84
CA ASP A 215 33.63 10.18 29.42
C ASP A 215 32.48 10.97 28.79
N LYS A 216 32.59 11.27 27.47
CA LYS A 216 31.53 11.92 26.69
C LYS A 216 30.75 10.90 25.87
N ASP A 217 29.53 11.28 25.50
CA ASP A 217 28.69 10.48 24.59
C ASP A 217 28.51 9.00 25.04
N ARG A 218 28.40 8.77 26.33
CA ARG A 218 28.41 7.44 26.97
C ARG A 218 27.18 6.61 26.58
N VAL A 219 26.03 7.24 26.46
CA VAL A 219 24.79 6.57 26.08
C VAL A 219 24.82 6.29 24.57
N LYS A 220 25.24 7.27 23.76
CA LYS A 220 25.46 7.10 22.32
C LYS A 220 26.42 5.94 22.04
N LEU A 221 27.55 5.90 22.75
CA LEU A 221 28.52 4.81 22.62
C LEU A 221 27.91 3.45 22.99
N HIS A 222 27.08 3.40 24.03
CA HIS A 222 26.40 2.16 24.41
C HIS A 222 25.42 1.70 23.32
N VAL A 223 24.60 2.60 22.77
CA VAL A 223 23.70 2.29 21.66
C VAL A 223 24.51 1.77 20.47
N MET A 224 25.57 2.49 20.05
CA MET A 224 26.45 2.04 18.96
C MET A 224 27.07 0.68 19.23
N LYS A 225 27.53 0.42 20.46
CA LYS A 225 28.06 -0.90 20.83
C LYS A 225 27.02 -1.98 20.64
N ARG A 226 25.77 -1.78 21.05
CA ARG A 226 24.65 -2.75 20.86
C ARG A 226 24.37 -3.01 19.39
N LEU A 227 24.37 -1.96 18.57
CA LEU A 227 24.17 -2.07 17.11
C LEU A 227 25.34 -2.80 16.45
N HIS A 228 26.56 -2.49 16.88
CA HIS A 228 27.76 -3.16 16.37
C HIS A 228 27.77 -4.64 16.76
N ASP A 229 27.48 -4.97 18.03
CA ASP A 229 27.45 -6.36 18.51
C ASP A 229 26.40 -7.21 17.76
N LYS A 230 25.22 -6.64 17.41
CA LYS A 230 24.12 -7.37 16.75
C LYS A 230 24.30 -7.40 15.21
N TYR A 231 24.74 -6.30 14.59
CA TYR A 231 24.70 -6.12 13.14
C TYR A 231 26.07 -5.84 12.50
N GLY A 232 27.12 -5.64 13.30
CA GLY A 232 28.45 -5.31 12.79
C GLY A 232 28.54 -3.95 12.09
N ILE A 233 27.63 -3.02 12.41
CA ILE A 233 27.60 -1.66 11.83
C ILE A 233 28.32 -0.65 12.74
N THR A 234 28.84 0.41 12.14
CA THR A 234 29.45 1.58 12.78
C THR A 234 28.62 2.83 12.51
N GLU A 235 28.89 3.92 13.21
CA GLU A 235 28.17 5.17 13.00
C GLU A 235 28.27 5.67 11.56
N SER A 236 29.41 5.48 10.90
CA SER A 236 29.61 5.89 9.49
C SER A 236 28.75 5.11 8.50
N ASP A 237 28.28 3.91 8.84
CA ASP A 237 27.46 3.07 7.98
C ASP A 237 26.02 3.59 7.86
N PHE A 238 25.56 4.46 8.77
CA PHE A 238 24.27 5.14 8.64
C PHE A 238 24.16 5.99 7.37
N ALA A 239 25.28 6.49 6.84
CA ALA A 239 25.28 7.28 5.60
C ALA A 239 24.80 6.48 4.38
N SER A 240 24.89 5.15 4.43
CA SER A 240 24.44 4.21 3.40
C SER A 240 23.34 3.25 3.94
N ALA A 241 22.54 3.72 4.87
CA ALA A 241 21.41 3.00 5.44
C ALA A 241 20.08 3.46 4.82
N GLU A 242 19.16 2.54 4.67
CA GLU A 242 17.74 2.80 4.47
C GLU A 242 17.03 2.17 5.68
N LEU A 243 16.79 2.99 6.72
CA LEU A 243 16.20 2.56 7.98
C LEU A 243 14.93 3.35 8.25
N GLU A 244 13.85 2.65 8.43
CA GLU A 244 12.49 3.14 8.52
C GLU A 244 11.90 2.84 9.90
N ALA A 245 11.42 3.87 10.59
CA ALA A 245 10.65 3.71 11.82
C ALA A 245 9.17 3.59 11.45
N VAL A 246 8.59 2.47 11.81
CA VAL A 246 7.20 2.10 11.53
C VAL A 246 6.49 1.64 12.81
N PRO A 247 5.15 1.68 12.89
CA PRO A 247 4.42 1.19 14.05
C PRO A 247 4.74 -0.26 14.41
N ALA A 248 4.96 -0.52 15.70
CA ALA A 248 5.29 -1.84 16.19
C ALA A 248 4.06 -2.77 16.30
N ALA A 249 2.84 -2.19 16.35
CA ALA A 249 1.60 -2.94 16.45
C ALA A 249 1.43 -3.94 15.29
N GLU A 250 0.92 -5.12 15.59
CA GLU A 250 0.50 -6.10 14.60
C GLU A 250 -0.91 -5.80 14.08
N ALA A 251 -1.26 -6.37 12.93
CA ALA A 251 -2.60 -6.34 12.38
C ALA A 251 -3.55 -7.14 13.27
N VAL A 252 -4.68 -6.54 13.66
CA VAL A 252 -5.66 -7.12 14.58
C VAL A 252 -7.08 -6.90 14.06
N ASP A 253 -8.01 -7.74 14.52
CA ASP A 253 -9.42 -7.52 14.27
C ASP A 253 -9.94 -6.34 15.09
N ILE A 254 -10.77 -5.49 14.49
CA ILE A 254 -11.39 -4.30 15.08
C ILE A 254 -12.89 -4.46 15.12
N GLY A 255 -13.50 -3.86 16.16
CA GLY A 255 -14.91 -3.97 16.49
C GLY A 255 -15.19 -5.13 17.45
N ILE A 256 -16.28 -5.03 18.21
CA ILE A 256 -16.70 -6.11 19.13
C ILE A 256 -17.07 -7.36 18.34
N ASP A 257 -17.53 -7.19 17.12
CA ASP A 257 -17.90 -8.24 16.16
C ASP A 257 -16.72 -8.76 15.32
N GLY A 258 -15.55 -8.10 15.41
CA GLY A 258 -14.35 -8.47 14.65
C GLY A 258 -14.50 -8.33 13.13
N SER A 259 -15.41 -7.45 12.64
CA SER A 259 -15.71 -7.29 11.20
C SER A 259 -14.70 -6.47 10.42
N MET A 260 -13.77 -5.82 11.10
CA MET A 260 -12.77 -4.94 10.50
C MET A 260 -11.34 -5.39 10.86
N ILE A 261 -10.36 -4.86 10.15
CA ILE A 261 -8.93 -5.05 10.41
C ILE A 261 -8.30 -3.70 10.69
N GLY A 262 -7.58 -3.58 11.81
CA GLY A 262 -6.74 -2.43 12.13
C GLY A 262 -5.27 -2.78 11.95
N SER A 263 -4.53 -1.94 11.24
CA SER A 263 -3.09 -2.09 11.03
C SER A 263 -2.45 -0.80 10.53
N TYR A 264 -1.15 -0.78 10.53
CA TYR A 264 -0.34 0.17 9.78
C TYR A 264 -0.21 -0.29 8.32
N GLY A 265 -0.40 0.66 7.40
CA GLY A 265 -0.10 0.49 5.98
C GLY A 265 -1.14 -0.31 5.21
N HIS A 266 -2.42 -0.19 5.56
CA HIS A 266 -3.50 -0.59 4.66
C HIS A 266 -3.39 0.19 3.34
N ASP A 267 -3.02 1.45 3.43
CA ASP A 267 -2.63 2.29 2.32
C ASP A 267 -1.19 1.96 1.87
N ASP A 268 -0.93 1.30 0.72
CA ASP A 268 -1.93 0.64 -0.14
C ASP A 268 -1.69 -0.88 -0.21
N ARG A 269 -1.10 -1.44 0.85
CA ARG A 269 -0.84 -2.90 0.89
C ARG A 269 -2.12 -3.74 0.83
N VAL A 270 -3.27 -3.15 1.14
CA VAL A 270 -4.55 -3.87 1.03
C VAL A 270 -4.89 -4.16 -0.42
N CYS A 271 -4.76 -3.18 -1.32
CA CYS A 271 -4.96 -3.39 -2.74
C CYS A 271 -3.78 -4.15 -3.36
N GLY A 272 -2.54 -3.89 -2.89
CA GLY A 272 -1.37 -4.65 -3.31
C GLY A 272 -1.49 -6.15 -3.04
N TYR A 273 -1.96 -6.52 -1.83
CA TYR A 273 -2.20 -7.92 -1.49
C TYR A 273 -3.38 -8.50 -2.29
N ALA A 274 -4.44 -7.73 -2.50
CA ALA A 274 -5.59 -8.18 -3.31
C ALA A 274 -5.16 -8.49 -4.75
N ALA A 275 -4.38 -7.64 -5.39
CA ALA A 275 -3.82 -7.86 -6.73
C ALA A 275 -2.87 -9.05 -6.77
N LEU A 276 -1.95 -9.15 -5.81
CA LEU A 276 -1.04 -10.29 -5.69
C LEU A 276 -1.81 -11.60 -5.55
N ARG A 277 -2.71 -11.69 -4.57
CA ARG A 277 -3.48 -12.91 -4.29
C ARG A 277 -4.35 -13.31 -5.47
N ALA A 278 -4.99 -12.35 -6.14
CA ALA A 278 -5.77 -12.60 -7.35
C ALA A 278 -4.91 -13.21 -8.46
N LEU A 279 -3.69 -12.68 -8.69
CA LEU A 279 -2.77 -13.23 -9.68
C LEU A 279 -2.27 -14.64 -9.31
N LEU A 280 -2.02 -14.89 -8.01
CA LEU A 280 -1.57 -16.21 -7.53
C LEU A 280 -2.64 -17.28 -7.67
N ASP A 281 -3.92 -16.91 -7.65
CA ASP A 281 -5.07 -17.82 -7.69
C ASP A 281 -5.64 -18.02 -9.09
N ILE A 282 -4.96 -17.54 -10.15
CA ILE A 282 -5.32 -17.87 -11.53
C ILE A 282 -4.34 -18.86 -12.15
N GLU A 283 -4.84 -19.64 -13.12
CA GLU A 283 -4.03 -20.62 -13.86
C GLU A 283 -3.48 -20.00 -15.16
N THR A 284 -4.16 -20.21 -16.29
CA THR A 284 -3.75 -19.69 -17.59
C THR A 284 -4.87 -18.78 -18.12
N PRO A 285 -4.74 -17.45 -17.96
CA PRO A 285 -5.75 -16.51 -18.44
C PRO A 285 -5.73 -16.43 -19.98
N ASP A 286 -6.75 -15.84 -20.58
CA ASP A 286 -6.78 -15.59 -21.99
C ASP A 286 -5.78 -14.49 -22.36
N LYS A 287 -5.87 -13.31 -21.80
CA LYS A 287 -4.84 -12.26 -21.90
C LYS A 287 -3.78 -12.42 -20.82
N THR A 288 -2.55 -12.01 -21.09
CA THR A 288 -1.49 -11.97 -20.08
C THR A 288 -1.93 -11.11 -18.90
N ALA A 289 -1.92 -11.69 -17.69
CA ALA A 289 -2.24 -11.00 -16.45
C ALA A 289 -0.96 -10.47 -15.79
N VAL A 290 -0.96 -9.20 -15.40
CA VAL A 290 0.21 -8.52 -14.83
C VAL A 290 -0.17 -7.83 -13.52
N CYS A 291 0.55 -8.15 -12.44
CA CYS A 291 0.46 -7.45 -11.16
C CYS A 291 1.68 -6.55 -10.99
N VAL A 292 1.45 -5.28 -10.65
CA VAL A 292 2.48 -4.29 -10.35
C VAL A 292 2.34 -3.86 -8.91
N LEU A 293 3.39 -4.07 -8.11
CA LEU A 293 3.53 -3.58 -6.75
C LEU A 293 4.59 -2.49 -6.76
N ALA A 294 4.15 -1.23 -6.82
CA ALA A 294 5.00 -0.06 -6.98
C ALA A 294 5.58 0.42 -5.63
N ASP A 295 6.68 1.16 -5.71
CA ASP A 295 7.29 1.89 -4.60
C ASP A 295 7.15 3.40 -4.85
N LYS A 296 7.25 4.22 -3.80
CA LYS A 296 7.34 5.68 -3.86
C LYS A 296 6.06 6.40 -4.31
N GLU A 297 4.91 5.75 -4.27
CA GLU A 297 3.65 6.43 -4.57
C GLU A 297 3.46 7.63 -3.63
N GLU A 298 3.65 7.44 -2.34
CA GLU A 298 3.46 8.40 -1.26
C GLU A 298 4.30 9.68 -1.35
N ILE A 299 5.32 9.66 -2.19
CA ILE A 299 6.18 10.82 -2.47
C ILE A 299 6.16 11.24 -3.95
N GLY A 300 5.11 10.83 -4.69
CA GLY A 300 4.86 11.24 -6.07
C GLY A 300 5.46 10.33 -7.13
N SER A 301 5.69 9.06 -6.84
CA SER A 301 6.17 8.03 -7.79
C SER A 301 7.49 8.35 -8.50
N MET A 302 8.29 9.23 -7.92
CA MET A 302 9.59 9.66 -8.48
C MET A 302 10.70 8.64 -8.18
N GLY A 303 11.76 8.66 -8.97
CA GLY A 303 12.94 7.82 -8.77
C GLY A 303 12.81 6.44 -9.43
N VAL A 304 13.90 5.64 -9.30
CA VAL A 304 14.10 4.41 -10.10
C VAL A 304 13.18 3.25 -9.75
N THR A 305 12.50 3.29 -8.60
CA THR A 305 11.55 2.26 -8.16
C THR A 305 10.08 2.71 -8.22
N GLY A 306 9.86 4.02 -8.44
CA GLY A 306 8.52 4.59 -8.61
C GLY A 306 7.96 4.38 -10.03
N MET A 307 6.65 4.60 -10.20
CA MET A 307 5.93 4.37 -11.47
C MET A 307 6.32 5.34 -12.59
N GLN A 308 7.03 6.43 -12.28
CA GLN A 308 7.60 7.32 -13.30
C GLN A 308 8.90 6.78 -13.92
N SER A 309 9.48 5.72 -13.36
CA SER A 309 10.67 5.07 -13.94
C SER A 309 10.30 4.23 -15.17
N ALA A 310 11.30 3.91 -15.98
CA ALA A 310 11.15 3.01 -17.12
C ALA A 310 11.11 1.52 -16.73
N ALA A 311 11.02 1.17 -15.44
CA ALA A 311 11.11 -0.23 -15.01
C ALA A 311 9.94 -1.07 -15.50
N PHE A 312 8.71 -0.53 -15.42
CA PHE A 312 7.51 -1.19 -15.94
C PHE A 312 7.58 -1.35 -17.47
N ASP A 313 7.94 -0.28 -18.17
CA ASP A 313 8.10 -0.30 -19.64
C ASP A 313 9.14 -1.33 -20.07
N ALA A 314 10.26 -1.43 -19.36
CA ALA A 314 11.31 -2.41 -19.63
C ALA A 314 10.83 -3.86 -19.44
N PHE A 315 10.09 -4.14 -18.37
CA PHE A 315 9.53 -5.47 -18.11
C PHE A 315 8.52 -5.86 -19.21
N MET A 316 7.59 -4.98 -19.53
CA MET A 316 6.59 -5.23 -20.57
C MET A 316 7.22 -5.34 -21.95
N SER A 317 8.25 -4.53 -22.25
CA SER A 317 9.01 -4.63 -23.52
C SER A 317 9.69 -6.00 -23.62
N ASP A 318 10.32 -6.47 -22.57
CA ASP A 318 10.98 -7.78 -22.58
C ASP A 318 9.98 -8.93 -22.83
N LEU A 319 8.75 -8.85 -22.28
CA LEU A 319 7.68 -9.83 -22.56
C LEU A 319 7.17 -9.73 -24.00
N CYS A 320 6.99 -8.51 -24.51
CA CYS A 320 6.55 -8.25 -25.89
C CYS A 320 7.60 -8.72 -26.92
N ASP A 321 8.88 -8.46 -26.66
CA ASP A 321 10.00 -8.88 -27.53
C ASP A 321 10.04 -10.40 -27.69
N GLY A 322 9.73 -11.16 -26.63
CA GLY A 322 9.61 -12.61 -26.68
C GLY A 322 8.53 -13.14 -27.63
N GLN A 323 7.53 -12.29 -27.95
CA GLN A 323 6.44 -12.60 -28.89
C GLN A 323 6.55 -11.81 -30.21
N ASN A 324 7.61 -11.02 -30.40
CA ASN A 324 7.80 -10.11 -31.54
C ASN A 324 6.63 -9.12 -31.70
N VAL A 325 6.12 -8.58 -30.59
CA VAL A 325 5.03 -7.60 -30.49
C VAL A 325 5.61 -6.22 -30.16
N PRO A 326 5.24 -5.16 -30.86
CA PRO A 326 5.63 -3.81 -30.44
C PRO A 326 4.98 -3.45 -29.10
N LEU A 327 5.75 -2.96 -28.12
CA LEU A 327 5.24 -2.54 -26.82
C LEU A 327 4.03 -1.60 -26.91
N LYS A 328 4.05 -0.66 -27.86
CA LYS A 328 2.94 0.29 -28.09
C LYS A 328 1.63 -0.40 -28.45
N ALA A 329 1.67 -1.47 -29.23
CA ALA A 329 0.48 -2.24 -29.58
C ALA A 329 -0.09 -2.97 -28.34
N CYS A 330 0.78 -3.51 -27.48
CA CYS A 330 0.37 -4.09 -26.23
C CYS A 330 -0.31 -3.04 -25.33
N PHE A 331 0.29 -1.89 -25.13
CA PHE A 331 -0.24 -0.84 -24.26
C PHE A 331 -1.56 -0.27 -24.74
N GLU A 332 -1.73 -0.07 -26.05
CA GLU A 332 -2.97 0.45 -26.65
C GLU A 332 -4.17 -0.48 -26.41
N ASN A 333 -3.94 -1.79 -26.36
CA ASN A 333 -4.96 -2.81 -26.16
C ASN A 333 -5.03 -3.33 -24.72
N ALA A 334 -4.19 -2.81 -23.82
CA ALA A 334 -4.16 -3.21 -22.43
C ALA A 334 -5.20 -2.45 -21.58
N PHE A 335 -5.67 -3.12 -20.54
CA PHE A 335 -6.48 -2.52 -19.49
C PHE A 335 -5.71 -2.57 -18.16
N CYS A 336 -5.80 -1.49 -17.37
CA CYS A 336 -5.24 -1.43 -16.01
C CYS A 336 -6.32 -1.05 -15.02
N LEU A 337 -6.55 -1.91 -14.03
CA LEU A 337 -7.20 -1.54 -12.79
C LEU A 337 -6.13 -0.97 -11.88
N SER A 338 -6.07 0.36 -11.79
CA SER A 338 -5.23 1.06 -10.83
C SER A 338 -5.87 0.93 -9.46
N ALA A 339 -5.17 0.27 -8.56
CA ALA A 339 -5.69 0.04 -7.24
C ALA A 339 -5.02 0.99 -6.26
N ASP A 340 -5.83 1.68 -5.50
CA ASP A 340 -5.44 2.53 -4.40
C ASP A 340 -6.61 2.67 -3.44
N VAL A 341 -6.35 2.78 -2.16
CA VAL A 341 -7.41 2.95 -1.16
C VAL A 341 -8.22 4.21 -1.43
N THR A 342 -9.47 4.20 -1.02
CA THR A 342 -10.32 5.40 -1.04
C THR A 342 -10.80 5.72 0.37
N ALA A 343 -11.18 6.98 0.64
CA ALA A 343 -11.65 7.37 1.95
C ALA A 343 -13.04 6.79 2.22
N ALA A 344 -13.16 5.95 3.25
CA ALA A 344 -14.46 5.52 3.76
C ALA A 344 -15.18 6.70 4.44
N TYR A 345 -16.49 6.81 4.20
CA TYR A 345 -17.32 7.80 4.88
C TYR A 345 -17.29 7.59 6.40
N ASP A 346 -16.76 8.57 7.13
CA ASP A 346 -16.75 8.56 8.59
C ASP A 346 -17.80 9.54 9.13
N PRO A 347 -18.84 9.06 9.84
CA PRO A 347 -19.87 9.91 10.41
C PRO A 347 -19.35 10.96 11.42
N ASN A 348 -18.17 10.73 12.02
CA ASN A 348 -17.54 11.68 12.94
C ASN A 348 -17.01 12.93 12.22
N PHE A 349 -16.83 12.86 10.90
CA PHE A 349 -16.27 13.92 10.06
C PHE A 349 -17.12 14.14 8.79
N ALA A 350 -18.44 14.02 8.92
CA ALA A 350 -19.38 14.08 7.79
C ALA A 350 -19.23 15.33 6.92
N GLU A 351 -18.74 16.43 7.50
CA GLU A 351 -18.59 17.73 6.84
C GLU A 351 -17.55 17.78 5.72
N VAL A 352 -16.62 16.80 5.68
CA VAL A 352 -15.57 16.74 4.62
C VAL A 352 -15.95 15.83 3.46
N TYR A 353 -17.09 15.13 3.52
CA TYR A 353 -17.55 14.18 2.51
C TYR A 353 -18.75 14.71 1.70
N GLU A 354 -18.84 14.29 0.43
CA GLU A 354 -20.09 14.32 -0.35
C GLU A 354 -20.72 12.93 -0.26
N LYS A 355 -21.71 12.77 0.59
CA LYS A 355 -22.24 11.48 1.04
C LYS A 355 -22.75 10.56 -0.07
N ARG A 356 -23.24 11.12 -1.20
CA ARG A 356 -23.86 10.32 -2.28
C ARG A 356 -22.82 9.61 -3.15
N ASN A 357 -21.58 10.13 -3.17
CA ASN A 357 -20.49 9.60 -3.96
C ASN A 357 -19.32 9.09 -3.10
N SER A 358 -19.47 9.13 -1.78
CA SER A 358 -18.48 8.56 -0.85
C SER A 358 -18.64 7.04 -0.75
N ALA A 359 -17.54 6.33 -0.56
CA ALA A 359 -17.55 4.91 -0.24
C ALA A 359 -17.99 4.68 1.21
N PHE A 360 -18.73 3.61 1.43
CA PHE A 360 -19.17 3.15 2.75
C PHE A 360 -18.49 1.84 3.12
N VAL A 361 -18.20 1.65 4.39
CA VAL A 361 -17.71 0.39 4.94
C VAL A 361 -18.77 -0.70 4.74
N ASN A 362 -18.34 -1.89 4.30
CA ASN A 362 -19.17 -3.06 4.00
C ASN A 362 -20.03 -2.96 2.72
N TYR A 363 -19.68 -2.06 1.82
CA TYR A 363 -20.34 -1.98 0.51
C TYR A 363 -19.44 -2.41 -0.64
N GLY A 364 -18.34 -3.11 -0.31
CA GLY A 364 -17.42 -3.69 -1.27
C GLY A 364 -16.41 -2.71 -1.86
N MET A 365 -15.80 -3.09 -2.98
CA MET A 365 -14.77 -2.34 -3.67
C MET A 365 -15.26 -0.96 -4.12
N GLY A 366 -14.54 0.09 -3.79
CA GLY A 366 -14.82 1.45 -4.24
C GLY A 366 -14.31 1.69 -5.65
N LEU A 367 -15.20 2.04 -6.58
CA LEU A 367 -14.88 2.35 -7.98
C LEU A 367 -14.82 3.85 -8.16
N CYS A 368 -13.62 4.37 -8.45
CA CYS A 368 -13.34 5.80 -8.59
C CYS A 368 -13.22 6.15 -10.08
N LYS A 369 -14.27 6.74 -10.66
CA LYS A 369 -14.24 7.18 -12.06
C LYS A 369 -13.11 8.20 -12.30
N TYR A 370 -12.81 9.00 -11.32
CA TYR A 370 -11.71 9.96 -11.30
C TYR A 370 -11.19 10.15 -9.88
N THR A 371 -9.93 10.51 -9.80
CA THR A 371 -9.24 10.97 -8.59
C THR A 371 -8.77 12.42 -8.82
N GLY A 372 -7.72 12.86 -8.19
CA GLY A 372 -7.18 14.20 -8.37
C GLY A 372 -7.80 15.23 -7.44
N ALA A 373 -7.26 16.45 -7.48
CA ALA A 373 -7.64 17.53 -6.57
C ALA A 373 -8.37 18.68 -7.29
N ARG A 374 -9.22 19.39 -6.58
CA ARG A 374 -9.97 20.57 -7.09
C ARG A 374 -10.69 20.25 -8.40
N GLY A 375 -10.30 20.84 -9.54
CA GLY A 375 -10.84 20.58 -10.87
C GLY A 375 -10.33 19.30 -11.51
N LYS A 376 -10.19 18.19 -10.78
CA LYS A 376 -9.66 16.89 -11.23
C LYS A 376 -8.20 16.93 -11.69
N SER A 377 -7.39 17.86 -11.14
CA SER A 377 -5.98 17.96 -11.48
C SER A 377 -5.22 16.69 -11.04
N GLY A 378 -4.49 16.08 -11.96
CA GLY A 378 -3.75 14.83 -11.71
C GLY A 378 -4.60 13.55 -11.80
N ALA A 379 -5.86 13.65 -12.27
CA ALA A 379 -6.72 12.48 -12.44
C ALA A 379 -6.58 11.85 -13.84
N SER A 380 -6.81 10.54 -13.91
CA SER A 380 -6.98 9.82 -15.18
C SER A 380 -8.35 10.06 -15.82
N ASP A 381 -9.40 10.34 -15.05
CA ASP A 381 -10.80 10.57 -15.46
C ASP A 381 -11.28 9.56 -16.54
N ALA A 382 -11.55 8.34 -16.10
CA ALA A 382 -11.94 7.24 -16.99
C ALA A 382 -13.18 7.59 -17.84
N ASP A 383 -13.18 7.15 -19.10
CA ASP A 383 -14.31 7.34 -20.01
C ASP A 383 -15.53 6.49 -19.60
N ALA A 384 -16.68 6.80 -20.19
CA ALA A 384 -17.94 6.16 -19.86
C ALA A 384 -17.97 4.67 -20.26
N GLU A 385 -17.33 4.33 -21.37
CA GLU A 385 -17.26 2.98 -21.92
C GLU A 385 -16.43 2.08 -21.01
N THR A 386 -15.30 2.55 -20.52
CA THR A 386 -14.45 1.84 -19.55
C THR A 386 -15.19 1.59 -18.24
N VAL A 387 -15.89 2.59 -17.70
CA VAL A 387 -16.70 2.43 -16.49
C VAL A 387 -17.83 1.42 -16.71
N ALA A 388 -18.50 1.47 -17.86
CA ALA A 388 -19.56 0.52 -18.19
C ALA A 388 -19.03 -0.91 -18.30
N TYR A 389 -17.88 -1.10 -18.94
CA TYR A 389 -17.21 -2.40 -19.05
C TYR A 389 -16.93 -3.01 -17.66
N ILE A 390 -16.29 -2.26 -16.77
CA ILE A 390 -15.94 -2.76 -15.44
C ILE A 390 -17.17 -3.04 -14.60
N ARG A 391 -18.21 -2.20 -14.65
CA ARG A 391 -19.48 -2.47 -13.97
C ARG A 391 -20.08 -3.82 -14.38
N ASN A 392 -20.14 -4.07 -15.69
CA ASN A 392 -20.67 -5.33 -16.19
C ASN A 392 -19.81 -6.51 -15.76
N LEU A 393 -18.48 -6.39 -15.84
CA LEU A 393 -17.55 -7.42 -15.40
C LEU A 393 -17.74 -7.78 -13.92
N PHE A 394 -17.86 -6.77 -13.06
CA PHE A 394 -18.04 -6.98 -11.62
C PHE A 394 -19.41 -7.58 -11.31
N ASP A 395 -20.47 -7.11 -11.96
CA ASP A 395 -21.82 -7.65 -11.79
C ASP A 395 -21.89 -9.13 -12.24
N GLU A 396 -21.28 -9.49 -13.37
CA GLU A 396 -21.20 -10.87 -13.88
C GLU A 396 -20.37 -11.79 -12.97
N ALA A 397 -19.30 -11.25 -12.38
CA ALA A 397 -18.44 -11.99 -11.45
C ALA A 397 -18.98 -12.04 -10.01
N GLY A 398 -20.13 -11.41 -9.74
CA GLY A 398 -20.72 -11.34 -8.40
C GLY A 398 -19.85 -10.60 -7.38
N VAL A 399 -19.12 -9.57 -7.83
CA VAL A 399 -18.34 -8.68 -6.98
C VAL A 399 -19.25 -7.62 -6.39
N ILE A 400 -19.16 -7.39 -5.10
CA ILE A 400 -19.85 -6.27 -4.44
C ILE A 400 -18.97 -5.03 -4.63
N TRP A 401 -19.54 -3.99 -5.22
CA TRP A 401 -18.83 -2.75 -5.54
C TRP A 401 -19.72 -1.51 -5.34
N GLN A 402 -19.10 -0.37 -5.17
CA GLN A 402 -19.76 0.92 -4.98
C GLN A 402 -19.02 2.04 -5.73
N ILE A 403 -19.66 3.20 -5.87
CA ILE A 403 -18.96 4.41 -6.34
C ILE A 403 -18.21 5.05 -5.18
N ALA A 404 -17.04 5.59 -5.45
CA ALA A 404 -16.18 6.27 -4.49
C ALA A 404 -15.63 7.59 -5.03
N GLU A 405 -15.55 8.59 -4.16
CA GLU A 405 -14.81 9.84 -4.33
C GLU A 405 -14.03 10.16 -3.06
N LEU A 406 -12.84 10.71 -3.19
CA LEU A 406 -11.98 11.09 -2.08
C LEU A 406 -12.41 12.46 -1.52
N GLY A 407 -13.43 12.46 -0.66
CA GLY A 407 -13.97 13.66 -0.03
C GLY A 407 -14.81 14.54 -0.98
N LYS A 408 -15.28 15.69 -0.49
CA LYS A 408 -16.04 16.63 -1.31
C LYS A 408 -15.13 17.55 -2.12
N VAL A 409 -15.67 18.11 -3.20
CA VAL A 409 -14.99 19.10 -4.04
C VAL A 409 -14.36 20.22 -3.20
N ASP A 410 -13.17 20.63 -3.55
CA ASP A 410 -12.29 21.60 -2.88
C ASP A 410 -11.69 21.15 -1.53
N ALA A 411 -12.23 20.12 -0.88
CA ALA A 411 -11.73 19.62 0.41
C ALA A 411 -10.90 18.33 0.26
N GLY A 412 -11.24 17.48 -0.71
CA GLY A 412 -10.57 16.20 -0.96
C GLY A 412 -9.86 16.14 -2.30
N GLY A 413 -9.26 14.99 -2.57
CA GLY A 413 -8.59 14.64 -3.82
C GLY A 413 -7.11 14.29 -3.62
N GLY A 414 -6.62 13.41 -4.47
CA GLY A 414 -5.23 12.95 -4.54
C GLY A 414 -4.94 12.34 -5.91
N GLY A 415 -3.67 12.17 -6.26
CA GLY A 415 -3.24 11.38 -7.41
C GLY A 415 -3.09 9.92 -7.01
N THR A 416 -3.03 9.04 -8.01
CA THR A 416 -2.80 7.60 -7.88
C THR A 416 -1.84 7.14 -8.96
N VAL A 417 -1.44 5.87 -8.94
CA VAL A 417 -0.63 5.27 -10.03
C VAL A 417 -1.34 5.26 -11.39
N ALA A 418 -2.67 5.46 -11.43
CA ALA A 418 -3.47 5.51 -12.66
C ALA A 418 -2.95 6.51 -13.68
N MET A 419 -2.57 7.70 -13.26
CA MET A 419 -2.05 8.74 -14.15
C MET A 419 -0.84 8.23 -14.95
N TYR A 420 0.04 7.46 -14.33
CA TYR A 420 1.25 6.95 -14.99
C TYR A 420 0.95 5.81 -15.96
N MET A 421 -0.07 5.00 -15.69
CA MET A 421 -0.55 3.97 -16.62
C MET A 421 -1.26 4.59 -17.81
N ALA A 422 -2.19 5.53 -17.57
CA ALA A 422 -2.90 6.26 -18.62
C ALA A 422 -1.96 7.04 -19.55
N ASN A 423 -0.90 7.66 -19.01
CA ASN A 423 0.11 8.36 -19.80
C ASN A 423 0.90 7.43 -20.77
N ARG A 424 0.85 6.12 -20.56
CA ARG A 424 1.41 5.10 -21.46
C ARG A 424 0.42 4.64 -22.54
N ASN A 425 -0.73 5.28 -22.64
CA ASN A 425 -1.83 4.89 -23.53
C ASN A 425 -2.49 3.57 -23.14
N ILE A 426 -2.53 3.25 -21.84
CA ILE A 426 -3.24 2.09 -21.29
C ILE A 426 -4.60 2.57 -20.80
N THR A 427 -5.69 1.91 -21.20
CA THR A 427 -7.01 2.18 -20.65
C THR A 427 -7.01 1.90 -19.14
N THR A 428 -7.31 2.90 -18.31
CA THR A 428 -7.10 2.81 -16.86
C THR A 428 -8.31 3.31 -16.09
N LEU A 429 -8.67 2.60 -15.03
CA LEU A 429 -9.69 2.96 -14.06
C LEU A 429 -9.17 2.73 -12.64
N ASP A 430 -9.46 3.67 -11.71
CA ASP A 430 -9.14 3.50 -10.31
C ASP A 430 -10.22 2.74 -9.55
N ALA A 431 -9.80 1.79 -8.70
CA ALA A 431 -10.70 1.12 -7.77
C ALA A 431 -9.93 0.51 -6.59
N GLY A 432 -10.48 0.60 -5.38
CA GLY A 432 -9.79 0.08 -4.21
C GLY A 432 -10.64 -0.04 -2.96
N VAL A 433 -9.97 -0.31 -1.84
CA VAL A 433 -10.62 -0.57 -0.55
C VAL A 433 -10.96 0.74 0.15
N PRO A 434 -12.20 0.92 0.65
CA PRO A 434 -12.52 2.04 1.54
C PRO A 434 -11.77 1.90 2.87
N VAL A 435 -11.00 2.95 3.25
CA VAL A 435 -10.19 2.97 4.47
C VAL A 435 -10.61 4.12 5.39
N LEU A 436 -10.63 3.85 6.68
CA LEU A 436 -10.77 4.85 7.74
C LEU A 436 -9.39 5.21 8.29
N SER A 437 -9.18 6.49 8.60
CA SER A 437 -7.91 7.01 9.14
C SER A 437 -6.71 6.81 8.20
N MET A 438 -6.92 6.98 6.89
CA MET A 438 -5.86 6.92 5.86
C MET A 438 -4.60 7.70 6.30
N HIS A 439 -3.41 7.16 6.03
CA HIS A 439 -2.09 7.68 6.43
C HIS A 439 -1.82 7.72 7.95
N ALA A 440 -2.73 7.23 8.79
CA ALA A 440 -2.46 7.13 10.23
C ALA A 440 -1.51 5.96 10.53
N PRO A 441 -0.81 5.99 11.67
CA PRO A 441 -0.04 4.83 12.15
C PRO A 441 -0.87 3.58 12.39
N PHE A 442 -2.21 3.72 12.42
CA PHE A 442 -3.17 2.64 12.59
C PHE A 442 -4.44 2.97 11.83
N GLU A 443 -4.59 2.36 10.68
CA GLU A 443 -5.72 2.51 9.76
C GLU A 443 -6.72 1.36 9.95
N THR A 444 -7.93 1.50 9.42
CA THR A 444 -8.97 0.48 9.59
C THR A 444 -9.72 0.25 8.29
N VAL A 445 -9.90 -1.02 7.90
CA VAL A 445 -10.64 -1.48 6.72
C VAL A 445 -11.66 -2.56 7.08
N SER A 446 -12.71 -2.71 6.27
CA SER A 446 -13.64 -3.82 6.39
C SER A 446 -13.05 -5.10 5.81
N LYS A 447 -13.25 -6.24 6.48
CA LYS A 447 -12.90 -7.56 5.96
C LYS A 447 -13.65 -7.86 4.65
N LEU A 448 -14.90 -7.48 4.58
CA LEU A 448 -15.74 -7.65 3.39
C LEU A 448 -15.16 -6.87 2.20
N ASP A 449 -14.84 -5.59 2.41
CA ASP A 449 -14.36 -4.73 1.33
C ASP A 449 -12.98 -5.21 0.82
N CYS A 450 -12.11 -5.71 1.70
CA CYS A 450 -10.84 -6.35 1.33
C CYS A 450 -11.06 -7.58 0.43
N TYR A 451 -11.98 -8.47 0.82
CA TYR A 451 -12.26 -9.69 0.09
C TYR A 451 -12.95 -9.42 -1.26
N GLU A 452 -13.88 -8.47 -1.32
CA GLU A 452 -14.52 -8.08 -2.57
C GLU A 452 -13.54 -7.40 -3.55
N THR A 453 -12.57 -6.66 -3.03
CA THR A 453 -11.48 -6.09 -3.85
C THR A 453 -10.62 -7.20 -4.47
N TYR A 454 -10.27 -8.23 -3.71
CA TYR A 454 -9.61 -9.42 -4.26
C TYR A 454 -10.44 -10.08 -5.39
N LYS A 455 -11.74 -10.25 -5.19
CA LYS A 455 -12.64 -10.81 -6.22
C LYS A 455 -12.66 -9.93 -7.47
N GLY A 456 -12.72 -8.61 -7.31
CA GLY A 456 -12.68 -7.65 -8.41
C GLY A 456 -11.38 -7.73 -9.21
N MET A 457 -10.22 -7.80 -8.54
CA MET A 457 -8.92 -8.00 -9.19
C MET A 457 -8.87 -9.31 -9.97
N LYS A 458 -9.37 -10.39 -9.36
CA LYS A 458 -9.41 -11.70 -10.00
C LYS A 458 -10.31 -11.71 -11.25
N ALA A 459 -11.46 -11.03 -11.18
CA ALA A 459 -12.35 -10.88 -12.33
C ALA A 459 -11.64 -10.16 -13.50
N VAL A 460 -10.89 -9.10 -13.21
CA VAL A 460 -10.10 -8.39 -14.24
C VAL A 460 -9.06 -9.32 -14.87
N PHE A 461 -8.28 -10.06 -14.08
CA PHE A 461 -7.28 -10.98 -14.62
C PHE A 461 -7.85 -12.14 -15.44
N GLN A 462 -9.10 -12.50 -15.22
CA GLN A 462 -9.81 -13.57 -15.92
C GLN A 462 -10.71 -13.05 -17.06
N ALA A 463 -10.77 -11.74 -17.27
CA ALA A 463 -11.60 -11.17 -18.33
C ALA A 463 -11.09 -11.57 -19.74
N GLU A 464 -12.03 -12.00 -20.58
CA GLU A 464 -11.76 -12.45 -21.97
C GLU A 464 -11.58 -11.27 -22.95
N LYS A 465 -11.98 -10.06 -22.58
CA LYS A 465 -11.98 -8.87 -23.48
C LYS A 465 -11.07 -7.77 -22.96
#